data_b3d162b3a1556e4551982ba31baa2151
#
_entry.id   b3d162b3a1556e4551982ba31baa2151
#
_cell.length_a   1.000
_cell.length_b   1.000
_cell.length_c   1.000
_cell.angle_alpha   90.00
_cell.angle_beta   90.00
_cell.angle_gamma   90.00
#
_symmetry.space_group_name_H-M   'P 1'
#
loop_
_entity.id
_entity.type
_entity.pdbx_description
1 polymer ?
#
loop_
_entity_poly.entity_id
_entity_poly.type
_entity_poly.pdbx_seq_one_letter_code
_entity_poly.pdbx_strand_id
1 'polypeptide(L)'
;MKRKKRLLAAGCFLVLFIALTALVSTVDVAPIGPAGTSVGLSRVNGAVHDSLGFNPAWYRVTQWLGYISILTAVCIAAAGLIQAIRRKGLLRADRELIMLGCIYAAVAVLYILFEKVIINYRPVIMPDSTEPEASFPSTHTMLSCVVMGTALMLTGRYIRSAALRRAAQVS
;
A
#
# COMPACT_ATOMS: atom_id res chain seq x y z
N MET A 1 5.45 27.97 -0.78
CA MET A 1 5.89 27.17 -1.93
C MET A 1 5.82 25.64 -1.72
N LYS A 2 6.36 25.07 -0.66
CA LYS A 2 6.40 23.59 -0.44
C LYS A 2 4.99 22.94 -0.38
N ARG A 3 3.98 23.58 0.22
CA ARG A 3 2.59 23.02 0.34
C ARG A 3 1.92 22.93 -1.04
N LYS A 4 2.01 23.97 -1.87
CA LYS A 4 1.42 23.97 -3.22
C LYS A 4 2.02 22.87 -4.10
N LYS A 5 3.35 22.68 -4.06
CA LYS A 5 4.02 21.61 -4.81
C LYS A 5 3.56 20.21 -4.38
N ARG A 6 3.35 19.99 -3.08
CA ARG A 6 2.85 18.69 -2.57
C ARG A 6 1.40 18.43 -2.99
N LEU A 7 0.53 19.43 -2.93
CA LEU A 7 -0.85 19.32 -3.41
C LEU A 7 -0.92 19.06 -4.91
N LEU A 8 -0.08 19.75 -5.68
CA LEU A 8 0.03 19.51 -7.13
C LEU A 8 0.48 18.07 -7.42
N ALA A 9 1.52 17.60 -6.74
CA ALA A 9 2.00 16.21 -6.88
C ALA A 9 0.90 15.20 -6.53
N ALA A 10 0.18 15.41 -5.42
CA ALA A 10 -0.94 14.54 -5.04
C ALA A 10 -2.05 14.55 -6.11
N GLY A 11 -2.38 15.72 -6.66
CA GLY A 11 -3.33 15.84 -7.77
C GLY A 11 -2.88 15.10 -9.02
N CYS A 12 -1.60 15.22 -9.39
CA CYS A 12 -1.02 14.51 -10.54
C CYS A 12 -1.10 12.97 -10.33
N PHE A 13 -0.78 12.47 -9.13
CA PHE A 13 -0.92 11.03 -8.84
C PHE A 13 -2.37 10.56 -8.88
N LEU A 14 -3.31 11.36 -8.40
CA LEU A 14 -4.73 11.02 -8.48
C LEU A 14 -5.21 10.96 -9.94
N VAL A 15 -4.84 11.95 -10.76
CA VAL A 15 -5.17 11.94 -12.19
C VAL A 15 -4.54 10.73 -12.90
N LEU A 16 -3.29 10.42 -12.59
CA LEU A 16 -2.61 9.24 -13.14
C LEU A 16 -3.32 7.94 -12.74
N PHE A 17 -3.75 7.81 -11.48
CA PHE A 17 -4.50 6.65 -11.01
C PHE A 17 -5.83 6.49 -11.76
N ILE A 18 -6.59 7.59 -11.92
CA ILE A 18 -7.86 7.60 -12.67
C ILE A 18 -7.60 7.21 -14.14
N ALA A 19 -6.57 7.77 -14.76
CA ALA A 19 -6.22 7.48 -16.15
C ALA A 19 -5.81 6.01 -16.34
N LEU A 20 -5.00 5.45 -15.43
CA LEU A 20 -4.64 4.04 -15.44
C LEU A 20 -5.85 3.14 -15.21
N THR A 21 -6.75 3.50 -14.30
CA THR A 21 -8.00 2.77 -14.06
C THR A 21 -8.84 2.72 -15.33
N ALA A 22 -9.04 3.86 -15.99
CA ALA A 22 -9.77 3.93 -17.25
C ALA A 22 -9.08 3.10 -18.35
N LEU A 23 -7.75 3.20 -18.44
CA LEU A 23 -6.95 2.47 -19.43
C LEU A 23 -7.12 0.95 -19.29
N VAL A 24 -6.92 0.40 -18.09
CA VAL A 24 -7.02 -1.06 -17.86
C VAL A 24 -8.46 -1.57 -17.96
N SER A 25 -9.46 -0.69 -17.79
CA SER A 25 -10.88 -1.08 -17.90
C SER A 25 -11.42 -1.04 -19.32
N THR A 26 -10.73 -0.34 -20.25
CA THR A 26 -11.30 -0.06 -21.58
C THR A 26 -10.42 -0.47 -22.75
N VAL A 27 -9.10 -0.58 -22.54
CA VAL A 27 -8.16 -0.82 -23.65
C VAL A 27 -7.72 -2.27 -23.65
N ASP A 28 -7.84 -2.91 -24.79
CA ASP A 28 -7.35 -4.27 -25.07
C ASP A 28 -7.82 -5.27 -23.99
N VAL A 29 -9.12 -5.27 -23.74
CA VAL A 29 -9.76 -6.13 -22.73
C VAL A 29 -10.04 -7.50 -23.33
N ALA A 30 -9.50 -8.56 -22.72
CA ALA A 30 -9.70 -9.94 -23.10
C ALA A 30 -10.32 -10.76 -21.95
N PRO A 31 -11.20 -11.76 -22.26
CA PRO A 31 -11.78 -12.61 -21.24
C PRO A 31 -10.72 -13.54 -20.62
N ILE A 32 -10.89 -13.86 -19.35
CA ILE A 32 -10.06 -14.82 -18.63
C ILE A 32 -10.90 -15.69 -17.70
N GLY A 33 -10.64 -17.00 -17.75
CA GLY A 33 -11.33 -17.98 -16.92
C GLY A 33 -12.81 -18.20 -17.28
N PRO A 34 -13.48 -19.12 -16.58
CA PRO A 34 -14.86 -19.52 -16.90
C PRO A 34 -15.92 -18.54 -16.36
N ALA A 35 -15.56 -17.65 -15.45
CA ALA A 35 -16.52 -16.79 -14.73
C ALA A 35 -16.83 -15.45 -15.44
N GLY A 36 -16.47 -15.30 -16.71
CA GLY A 36 -16.69 -14.05 -17.48
C GLY A 36 -15.87 -12.86 -17.02
N THR A 37 -14.79 -13.10 -16.26
CA THR A 37 -13.85 -12.06 -15.85
C THR A 37 -12.99 -11.62 -17.03
N SER A 38 -12.35 -10.45 -16.91
CA SER A 38 -11.55 -9.88 -17.99
C SER A 38 -10.26 -9.24 -17.51
N VAL A 39 -9.28 -9.21 -18.40
CA VAL A 39 -7.98 -8.55 -18.20
C VAL A 39 -7.86 -7.44 -19.20
N GLY A 40 -7.64 -6.23 -18.72
CA GLY A 40 -7.31 -5.08 -19.57
C GLY A 40 -5.83 -5.03 -19.89
N LEU A 41 -5.47 -4.36 -20.98
CA LEU A 41 -4.12 -4.36 -21.55
C LEU A 41 -3.58 -5.78 -21.75
N SER A 42 -4.44 -6.68 -22.24
CA SER A 42 -4.20 -8.12 -22.23
C SER A 42 -2.93 -8.50 -22.97
N ARG A 43 -2.63 -7.88 -24.12
CA ARG A 43 -1.41 -8.13 -24.90
C ARG A 43 -0.16 -7.71 -24.16
N VAL A 44 -0.18 -6.52 -23.53
CA VAL A 44 0.96 -6.02 -22.75
C VAL A 44 1.17 -6.90 -21.52
N ASN A 45 0.11 -7.18 -20.77
CA ASN A 45 0.16 -8.04 -19.60
C ASN A 45 0.63 -9.46 -19.95
N GLY A 46 0.14 -10.03 -21.06
CA GLY A 46 0.58 -11.33 -21.58
C GLY A 46 2.06 -11.32 -21.96
N ALA A 47 2.52 -10.34 -22.73
CA ALA A 47 3.92 -10.24 -23.16
C ALA A 47 4.88 -10.08 -21.95
N VAL A 48 4.49 -9.31 -20.93
CA VAL A 48 5.27 -9.20 -19.68
C VAL A 48 5.30 -10.53 -18.93
N HIS A 49 4.15 -11.20 -18.82
CA HIS A 49 4.08 -12.52 -18.20
C HIS A 49 4.96 -13.56 -18.94
N ASP A 50 4.87 -13.62 -20.25
CA ASP A 50 5.64 -14.56 -21.08
C ASP A 50 7.15 -14.30 -20.99
N SER A 51 7.53 -13.02 -20.82
CA SER A 51 8.95 -12.64 -20.71
C SER A 51 9.54 -12.93 -19.33
N LEU A 52 8.78 -12.69 -18.25
CA LEU A 52 9.25 -12.80 -16.87
C LEU A 52 8.90 -14.15 -16.23
N GLY A 53 7.82 -14.78 -16.71
CA GLY A 53 7.26 -15.99 -16.14
C GLY A 53 6.69 -15.79 -14.74
N PHE A 54 6.23 -16.88 -14.14
CA PHE A 54 5.83 -16.93 -12.74
C PHE A 54 6.96 -17.52 -11.90
N ASN A 55 7.44 -16.76 -10.91
CA ASN A 55 8.45 -17.23 -9.98
C ASN A 55 7.86 -17.36 -8.57
N PRO A 56 7.67 -18.58 -8.05
CA PRO A 56 7.08 -18.81 -6.74
C PRO A 56 7.88 -18.21 -5.57
N ALA A 57 9.21 -18.07 -5.72
CA ALA A 57 10.05 -17.49 -4.70
C ALA A 57 9.78 -15.99 -4.54
N TRP A 58 9.73 -15.24 -5.66
CA TRP A 58 9.37 -13.83 -5.64
C TRP A 58 7.94 -13.60 -5.14
N TYR A 59 7.00 -14.47 -5.51
CA TYR A 59 5.63 -14.40 -4.99
C TYR A 59 5.61 -14.53 -3.46
N ARG A 60 6.33 -15.50 -2.89
CA ARG A 60 6.46 -15.64 -1.43
C ARG A 60 7.12 -14.43 -0.77
N VAL A 61 8.14 -13.83 -1.39
CA VAL A 61 8.77 -12.61 -0.88
C VAL A 61 7.74 -11.47 -0.77
N THR A 62 6.90 -11.28 -1.79
CA THR A 62 5.86 -10.23 -1.73
C THR A 62 4.81 -10.50 -0.64
N GLN A 63 4.45 -11.75 -0.40
CA GLN A 63 3.56 -12.12 0.71
C GLN A 63 4.18 -11.80 2.07
N TRP A 64 5.45 -12.15 2.28
CA TRP A 64 6.17 -11.82 3.52
C TRP A 64 6.29 -10.32 3.75
N LEU A 65 6.54 -9.54 2.71
CA LEU A 65 6.54 -8.07 2.79
C LEU A 65 5.17 -7.53 3.21
N GLY A 66 4.10 -8.13 2.73
CA GLY A 66 2.73 -7.82 3.17
C GLY A 66 2.54 -8.09 4.67
N TYR A 67 2.92 -9.26 5.16
CA TYR A 67 2.82 -9.61 6.58
C TYR A 67 3.67 -8.70 7.48
N ILE A 68 4.90 -8.40 7.08
CA ILE A 68 5.78 -7.45 7.79
C ILE A 68 5.13 -6.06 7.84
N SER A 69 4.49 -5.63 6.77
CA SER A 69 3.80 -4.35 6.72
C SER A 69 2.61 -4.31 7.68
N ILE A 70 1.79 -5.37 7.72
CA ILE A 70 0.68 -5.50 8.68
C ILE A 70 1.21 -5.46 10.11
N LEU A 71 2.23 -6.26 10.42
CA LEU A 71 2.84 -6.27 11.75
C LEU A 71 3.36 -4.88 12.15
N THR A 72 4.03 -4.20 11.24
CA THR A 72 4.54 -2.83 11.45
C THR A 72 3.39 -1.86 11.74
N ALA A 73 2.29 -1.93 10.99
CA ALA A 73 1.12 -1.09 11.22
C ALA A 73 0.49 -1.35 12.59
N VAL A 74 0.37 -2.64 12.99
CA VAL A 74 -0.15 -3.04 14.30
C VAL A 74 0.76 -2.51 15.42
N CYS A 75 2.09 -2.63 15.29
CA CYS A 75 3.03 -2.10 16.29
C CYS A 75 2.90 -0.59 16.46
N ILE A 76 2.79 0.16 15.36
CA ILE A 76 2.60 1.62 15.41
C ILE A 76 1.25 1.99 16.01
N ALA A 77 0.19 1.29 15.65
CA ALA A 77 -1.14 1.48 16.23
C ALA A 77 -1.17 1.18 17.74
N ALA A 78 -0.53 0.09 18.16
CA ALA A 78 -0.40 -0.28 19.58
C ALA A 78 0.39 0.79 20.36
N ALA A 79 1.49 1.30 19.81
CA ALA A 79 2.26 2.39 20.42
C ALA A 79 1.40 3.65 20.60
N GLY A 80 0.60 4.01 19.60
CA GLY A 80 -0.34 5.13 19.68
C GLY A 80 -1.42 4.91 20.75
N LEU A 81 -1.98 3.71 20.82
CA LEU A 81 -3.00 3.34 21.79
C LEU A 81 -2.45 3.36 23.22
N ILE A 82 -1.29 2.75 23.46
CA ILE A 82 -0.61 2.76 24.77
C ILE A 82 -0.36 4.21 25.21
N GLN A 83 0.08 5.06 24.32
CA GLN A 83 0.32 6.46 24.60
C GLN A 83 -0.98 7.22 24.93
N ALA A 84 -2.05 6.95 24.17
CA ALA A 84 -3.38 7.52 24.42
C ALA A 84 -3.94 7.11 25.81
N ILE A 85 -3.79 5.84 26.18
CA ILE A 85 -4.20 5.33 27.51
C ILE A 85 -3.40 6.00 28.62
N ARG A 86 -2.06 6.04 28.49
CA ARG A 86 -1.17 6.67 29.51
C ARG A 86 -1.45 8.15 29.69
N ARG A 87 -1.77 8.86 28.62
CA ARG A 87 -2.08 10.29 28.63
C ARG A 87 -3.57 10.60 28.87
N LYS A 88 -4.39 9.57 29.11
CA LYS A 88 -5.84 9.66 29.39
C LYS A 88 -6.61 10.42 28.28
N GLY A 89 -6.30 10.13 27.02
CA GLY A 89 -7.05 10.70 25.88
C GLY A 89 -6.37 10.46 24.53
N LEU A 90 -7.16 10.09 23.53
CA LEU A 90 -6.68 9.85 22.15
C LEU A 90 -5.97 11.07 21.55
N LEU A 91 -6.53 12.26 21.74
CA LEU A 91 -5.95 13.51 21.22
C LEU A 91 -4.72 13.99 21.99
N ARG A 92 -4.36 13.32 23.11
CA ARG A 92 -3.14 13.59 23.87
C ARG A 92 -1.95 12.72 23.44
N ALA A 93 -2.17 11.76 22.54
CA ALA A 93 -1.07 11.03 21.89
C ALA A 93 -0.26 11.98 20.98
N ASP A 94 0.93 11.56 20.63
CA ASP A 94 1.77 12.33 19.69
C ASP A 94 1.05 12.51 18.36
N ARG A 95 1.06 13.73 17.86
CA ARG A 95 0.35 14.11 16.63
C ARG A 95 0.70 13.22 15.46
N GLU A 96 1.96 12.78 15.38
CA GLU A 96 2.43 11.88 14.34
C GLU A 96 1.72 10.53 14.40
N LEU A 97 1.55 9.95 15.60
CA LEU A 97 0.87 8.67 15.78
C LEU A 97 -0.63 8.78 15.46
N ILE A 98 -1.26 9.89 15.82
CA ILE A 98 -2.66 10.15 15.44
C ILE A 98 -2.80 10.25 13.93
N MET A 99 -1.92 11.01 13.26
CA MET A 99 -1.93 11.15 11.81
C MET A 99 -1.71 9.80 11.11
N LEU A 100 -0.77 8.98 11.60
CA LEU A 100 -0.54 7.64 11.07
C LEU A 100 -1.74 6.73 11.28
N GLY A 101 -2.39 6.80 12.43
CA GLY A 101 -3.65 6.09 12.69
C GLY A 101 -4.73 6.43 11.67
N CYS A 102 -4.91 7.70 11.36
CA CYS A 102 -5.87 8.14 10.32
C CYS A 102 -5.46 7.64 8.92
N ILE A 103 -4.17 7.69 8.58
CA ILE A 103 -3.68 7.20 7.28
C ILE A 103 -3.90 5.69 7.19
N TYR A 104 -3.58 4.92 8.22
CA TYR A 104 -3.74 3.46 8.21
C TYR A 104 -5.21 3.05 8.20
N ALA A 105 -6.09 3.79 8.88
CA ALA A 105 -7.53 3.58 8.78
C ALA A 105 -8.03 3.82 7.33
N ALA A 106 -7.57 4.88 6.67
CA ALA A 106 -7.90 5.14 5.27
C ALA A 106 -7.37 4.04 4.34
N VAL A 107 -6.14 3.58 4.55
CA VAL A 107 -5.55 2.46 3.78
C VAL A 107 -6.34 1.16 4.00
N ALA A 108 -6.77 0.88 5.23
CA ALA A 108 -7.59 -0.31 5.52
C ALA A 108 -8.94 -0.25 4.80
N VAL A 109 -9.59 0.92 4.77
CA VAL A 109 -10.83 1.13 4.00
C VAL A 109 -10.61 0.90 2.51
N LEU A 110 -9.54 1.46 1.94
CA LEU A 110 -9.19 1.27 0.53
C LEU A 110 -8.83 -0.19 0.23
N TYR A 111 -8.13 -0.86 1.16
CA TYR A 111 -7.81 -2.28 1.05
C TYR A 111 -9.10 -3.11 0.90
N ILE A 112 -10.03 -2.95 1.84
CA ILE A 112 -11.33 -3.65 1.81
C ILE A 112 -12.13 -3.30 0.55
N LEU A 113 -12.12 -2.03 0.14
CA LEU A 113 -12.80 -1.58 -1.06
C LEU A 113 -12.29 -2.30 -2.30
N PHE A 114 -10.97 -2.33 -2.52
CA PHE A 114 -10.37 -2.94 -3.71
C PHE A 114 -10.32 -4.47 -3.68
N GLU A 115 -10.46 -5.09 -2.51
CA GLU A 115 -10.74 -6.53 -2.42
C GLU A 115 -12.16 -6.88 -2.89
N LYS A 116 -13.12 -5.95 -2.74
CA LYS A 116 -14.52 -6.15 -3.16
C LYS A 116 -14.78 -5.63 -4.56
N VAL A 117 -14.16 -4.52 -4.94
CA VAL A 117 -14.32 -3.87 -6.25
C VAL A 117 -13.07 -4.13 -7.07
N ILE A 118 -13.05 -5.26 -7.76
CA ILE A 118 -11.93 -5.65 -8.61
C ILE A 118 -12.03 -4.88 -9.93
N ILE A 119 -10.99 -4.08 -10.23
CA ILE A 119 -10.92 -3.27 -11.45
C ILE A 119 -10.30 -4.07 -12.60
N ASN A 120 -9.30 -4.89 -12.30
CA ASN A 120 -8.61 -5.71 -13.29
C ASN A 120 -8.12 -7.02 -12.66
N TYR A 121 -8.11 -8.09 -13.45
CA TYR A 121 -7.62 -9.40 -13.04
C TYR A 121 -6.19 -9.66 -13.54
N ARG A 122 -5.53 -10.68 -12.99
CA ARG A 122 -4.24 -11.14 -13.49
C ARG A 122 -4.38 -11.80 -14.86
N PRO A 123 -3.36 -11.71 -15.74
CA PRO A 123 -3.41 -12.32 -17.08
C PRO A 123 -3.39 -13.85 -17.06
N VAL A 124 -3.14 -14.46 -15.91
CA VAL A 124 -3.07 -15.92 -15.74
C VAL A 124 -3.73 -16.33 -14.42
N ILE A 125 -4.29 -17.54 -14.43
CA ILE A 125 -4.79 -18.19 -13.21
C ILE A 125 -3.59 -18.81 -12.51
N MET A 126 -3.43 -18.53 -11.22
CA MET A 126 -2.30 -19.03 -10.42
C MET A 126 -2.40 -20.56 -10.26
N PRO A 127 -1.26 -21.28 -10.18
CA PRO A 127 -1.26 -22.74 -10.08
C PRO A 127 -2.08 -23.30 -8.90
N ASP A 128 -2.17 -22.54 -7.80
CA ASP A 128 -2.87 -22.93 -6.57
C ASP A 128 -4.30 -22.36 -6.51
N SER A 129 -4.79 -21.72 -7.59
CA SER A 129 -6.12 -21.11 -7.67
C SER A 129 -6.91 -21.68 -8.85
N THR A 130 -8.23 -21.76 -8.67
CA THR A 130 -9.16 -22.10 -9.76
C THR A 130 -9.79 -20.88 -10.40
N GLU A 131 -9.62 -19.71 -9.78
CA GLU A 131 -10.23 -18.45 -10.20
C GLU A 131 -9.17 -17.38 -10.46
N PRO A 132 -9.45 -16.40 -11.35
CA PRO A 132 -8.57 -15.27 -11.57
C PRO A 132 -8.47 -14.40 -10.32
N GLU A 133 -7.24 -13.99 -9.98
CA GLU A 133 -6.98 -13.08 -8.85
C GLU A 133 -6.95 -11.62 -9.30
N ALA A 134 -7.33 -10.72 -8.39
CA ALA A 134 -7.21 -9.28 -8.61
C ALA A 134 -5.75 -8.86 -8.84
N SER A 135 -5.51 -7.96 -9.79
CA SER A 135 -4.18 -7.42 -10.09
C SER A 135 -4.08 -5.92 -9.89
N PHE A 136 -5.14 -5.15 -10.19
CA PHE A 136 -5.10 -3.70 -10.10
C PHE A 136 -6.37 -3.15 -9.43
N PRO A 137 -6.22 -2.19 -8.52
CA PRO A 137 -4.96 -1.77 -7.89
C PRO A 137 -4.43 -2.84 -6.92
N SER A 138 -3.09 -2.95 -6.82
CA SER A 138 -2.47 -3.91 -5.90
C SER A 138 -2.60 -3.46 -4.45
N THR A 139 -3.47 -4.11 -3.69
CA THR A 139 -3.72 -3.84 -2.27
C THR A 139 -2.48 -4.10 -1.41
N HIS A 140 -1.72 -5.15 -1.72
CA HIS A 140 -0.46 -5.49 -1.05
C HIS A 140 0.62 -4.42 -1.28
N THR A 141 0.77 -3.94 -2.50
CA THR A 141 1.73 -2.88 -2.83
C THR A 141 1.34 -1.56 -2.16
N MET A 142 0.05 -1.19 -2.20
CA MET A 142 -0.46 -0.01 -1.52
C MET A 142 -0.16 -0.05 -0.02
N LEU A 143 -0.50 -1.17 0.64
CA LEU A 143 -0.27 -1.36 2.07
C LEU A 143 1.23 -1.26 2.40
N SER A 144 2.07 -2.01 1.68
CA SER A 144 3.51 -2.04 1.93
C SER A 144 4.17 -0.69 1.71
N CYS A 145 3.87 0.00 0.62
CA CYS A 145 4.45 1.32 0.33
C CYS A 145 4.04 2.37 1.38
N VAL A 146 2.77 2.41 1.77
CA VAL A 146 2.30 3.40 2.75
C VAL A 146 2.85 3.10 4.13
N VAL A 147 2.74 1.85 4.60
CA VAL A 147 3.16 1.50 5.96
C VAL A 147 4.67 1.58 6.12
N MET A 148 5.44 0.95 5.21
CA MET A 148 6.91 0.96 5.32
C MET A 148 7.49 2.35 5.07
N GLY A 149 6.93 3.10 4.10
CA GLY A 149 7.35 4.49 3.85
C GLY A 149 7.12 5.41 5.06
N THR A 150 5.96 5.31 5.68
CA THR A 150 5.65 6.11 6.88
C THR A 150 6.43 5.64 8.11
N ALA A 151 6.66 4.34 8.28
CA ALA A 151 7.48 3.78 9.35
C ALA A 151 8.94 4.26 9.26
N LEU A 152 9.52 4.28 8.06
CA LEU A 152 10.87 4.82 7.82
C LEU A 152 10.95 6.31 8.18
N MET A 153 9.95 7.11 7.80
CA MET A 153 9.89 8.53 8.15
C MET A 153 9.79 8.74 9.67
N LEU A 154 8.97 7.93 10.36
CA LEU A 154 8.80 7.97 11.80
C LEU A 154 10.10 7.59 12.51
N THR A 155 10.71 6.46 12.15
CA THR A 155 11.97 5.96 12.72
C THR A 155 13.09 6.96 12.56
N GLY A 156 13.28 7.53 11.36
CA GLY A 156 14.29 8.55 11.08
C GLY A 156 14.14 9.78 11.99
N ARG A 157 12.91 10.19 12.30
CA ARG A 157 12.65 11.32 13.20
C ARG A 157 12.98 10.99 14.65
N TYR A 158 12.61 9.80 15.13
CA TYR A 158 12.91 9.38 16.50
C TYR A 158 14.41 9.19 16.74
N ILE A 159 15.12 8.57 15.81
CA ILE A 159 16.58 8.40 15.88
C ILE A 159 17.27 9.76 15.91
N ARG A 160 16.87 10.69 15.02
CA ARG A 160 17.45 12.05 14.99
C ARG A 160 17.19 12.81 16.29
N SER A 161 16.01 12.71 16.86
CA SER A 161 15.69 13.36 18.13
C SER A 161 16.47 12.75 19.30
N ALA A 162 16.69 11.43 19.32
CA ALA A 162 17.50 10.75 20.32
C ALA A 162 18.98 11.14 20.23
N ALA A 163 19.54 11.23 19.01
CA ALA A 163 20.90 11.69 18.77
C ALA A 163 21.12 13.14 19.24
N LEU A 164 20.16 14.03 18.93
CA LEU A 164 20.19 15.42 19.39
C LEU A 164 20.11 15.53 20.91
N ARG A 165 19.26 14.72 21.57
CA ARG A 165 19.19 14.68 23.04
C ARG A 165 20.51 14.21 23.66
N ARG A 166 21.12 13.16 23.13
CA ARG A 166 22.43 12.67 23.62
C ARG A 166 23.52 13.71 23.42
N ALA A 167 23.58 14.39 22.28
CA ALA A 167 24.53 15.47 22.04
C ALA A 167 24.39 16.62 23.04
N ALA A 168 23.14 17.00 23.38
CA ALA A 168 22.86 18.04 24.37
C ALA A 168 23.15 17.63 25.83
N GLN A 169 23.28 16.34 26.12
CA GLN A 169 23.63 15.85 27.48
C GLN A 169 25.15 15.74 27.68
N VAL A 170 25.93 15.79 26.63
CA VAL A 170 27.41 15.67 26.67
C VAL A 170 28.08 17.04 26.56
N SER A 171 27.35 18.09 26.24
CA SER A 171 27.80 19.49 26.25
C SER A 171 27.40 20.19 27.53
#